data_89cf3d435e58d5af865d2df86257eae4
#
_entry.id   89cf3d435e58d5af865d2df86257eae4
#
_cell.length_a   1.000
_cell.length_b   1.000
_cell.length_c   1.000
_cell.angle_alpha   90.00
_cell.angle_beta   90.00
_cell.angle_gamma   90.00
#
_symmetry.space_group_name_H-M   'P 1'
#
loop_
_entity.id
_entity.type
_entity.pdbx_description
1 polymer ?
#
loop_
_entity_poly.entity_id
_entity_poly.type
_entity_poly.pdbx_seq_one_letter_code
_entity_poly.pdbx_strand_id
1 'polypeptide(L)'
;MKTCCFTGHRQISRDHLNRLPALLENEILQLLEAGVTVFRNGGAIGFDTVAALKVIAMRQKYPQMELEMWLPCRDQDAHWPPDQRECYAYILSQADRVHYISDTYTRACMLERDRRMVDGSDVCLAYCVRTEGGTGYTCQYALKKGV
;
A
#
# COMPACT_ATOMS: atom_id res chain seq x y z
N MET A 1 2.93 3.01 -18.81
CA MET A 1 2.03 2.53 -17.73
C MET A 1 2.12 3.48 -16.55
N LYS A 2 0.97 3.84 -16.00
CA LYS A 2 0.95 4.72 -14.83
C LYS A 2 0.92 3.90 -13.55
N THR A 3 1.49 4.45 -12.51
CA THR A 3 1.67 3.77 -11.22
C THR A 3 1.04 4.56 -10.09
N CYS A 4 0.30 3.85 -9.24
CA CYS A 4 -0.27 4.38 -8.01
C CYS A 4 0.44 3.73 -6.82
N CYS A 5 0.76 4.51 -5.79
CA CYS A 5 1.19 3.95 -4.52
C CYS A 5 0.12 4.18 -3.47
N PHE A 6 0.03 3.26 -2.50
CA PHE A 6 -0.88 3.36 -1.37
C PHE A 6 -0.13 3.80 -0.13
N THR A 7 -0.77 4.61 0.69
CA THR A 7 -0.30 4.90 2.03
C THR A 7 -1.49 5.10 2.96
N GLY A 8 -1.39 4.63 4.20
CA GLY A 8 -2.49 4.77 5.14
C GLY A 8 -2.12 4.33 6.55
N HIS A 9 -2.97 4.69 7.50
CA HIS A 9 -2.74 4.38 8.90
C HIS A 9 -2.89 2.90 9.19
N ARG A 10 -2.16 2.42 10.19
CA ARG A 10 -2.27 1.05 10.70
C ARG A 10 -3.57 0.83 11.44
N GLN A 11 -4.06 1.86 12.14
CA GLN A 11 -5.29 1.80 12.89
C GLN A 11 -6.40 2.53 12.14
N ILE A 12 -7.51 1.81 11.92
CA ILE A 12 -8.65 2.32 11.18
C ILE A 12 -9.87 2.19 12.09
N SER A 13 -10.66 3.27 12.23
CA SER A 13 -11.89 3.20 13.00
C SER A 13 -12.84 2.18 12.39
N ARG A 14 -13.71 1.58 13.21
CA ARG A 14 -14.67 0.58 12.73
C ARG A 14 -15.57 1.14 11.63
N ASP A 15 -16.03 2.39 11.79
CA ASP A 15 -16.87 3.04 10.80
C ASP A 15 -16.15 3.21 9.47
N HIS A 16 -14.89 3.69 9.51
CA HIS A 16 -14.09 3.81 8.29
C HIS A 16 -13.79 2.44 7.69
N LEU A 17 -13.48 1.45 8.51
CA LEU A 17 -13.19 0.10 8.02
C LEU A 17 -14.36 -0.51 7.26
N ASN A 18 -15.58 -0.25 7.72
CA ASN A 18 -16.80 -0.74 7.07
C ASN A 18 -17.01 -0.10 5.70
N ARG A 19 -16.61 1.15 5.53
CA ARG A 19 -16.81 1.90 4.26
C ARG A 19 -15.63 1.80 3.32
N LEU A 20 -14.45 1.49 3.83
CA LEU A 20 -13.20 1.55 3.07
C LEU A 20 -13.19 0.63 1.82
N PRO A 21 -13.65 -0.62 1.88
CA PRO A 21 -13.62 -1.47 0.68
C PRO A 21 -14.35 -0.88 -0.52
N ALA A 22 -15.54 -0.32 -0.31
CA ALA A 22 -16.31 0.28 -1.39
C ALA A 22 -15.67 1.56 -1.91
N LEU A 23 -15.15 2.39 -1.01
CA LEU A 23 -14.44 3.61 -1.38
C LEU A 23 -13.18 3.29 -2.19
N LEU A 24 -12.41 2.30 -1.76
CA LEU A 24 -11.23 1.86 -2.49
C LEU A 24 -11.58 1.35 -3.88
N GLU A 25 -12.62 0.54 -3.98
CA GLU A 25 -13.03 0.04 -5.29
C GLU A 25 -13.37 1.18 -6.26
N ASN A 26 -14.14 2.17 -5.80
CA ASN A 26 -14.48 3.31 -6.63
C ASN A 26 -13.25 4.11 -7.06
N GLU A 27 -12.33 4.37 -6.14
CA GLU A 27 -11.11 5.12 -6.46
C GLU A 27 -10.21 4.35 -7.41
N ILE A 28 -10.05 3.04 -7.21
CA ILE A 28 -9.22 2.21 -8.08
C ILE A 28 -9.84 2.14 -9.49
N LEU A 29 -11.17 2.04 -9.59
CA LEU A 29 -11.84 2.04 -10.89
C LEU A 29 -11.56 3.34 -11.66
N GLN A 30 -11.59 4.48 -10.99
CA GLN A 30 -11.25 5.75 -11.61
C GLN A 30 -9.80 5.80 -12.07
N LEU A 31 -8.89 5.25 -11.26
CA LEU A 31 -7.48 5.17 -11.63
C LEU A 31 -7.26 4.26 -12.83
N LEU A 32 -7.95 3.13 -12.91
CA LEU A 32 -7.88 2.25 -14.07
C LEU A 32 -8.34 2.97 -15.33
N GLU A 33 -9.42 3.73 -15.25
CA GLU A 33 -9.90 4.53 -16.38
C GLU A 33 -8.89 5.58 -16.82
N ALA A 34 -8.09 6.09 -15.87
CA ALA A 34 -7.05 7.08 -16.17
C ALA A 34 -5.75 6.43 -16.65
N GLY A 35 -5.71 5.11 -16.80
CA GLY A 35 -4.55 4.39 -17.33
C GLY A 35 -3.58 3.86 -16.29
N VAL A 36 -3.94 3.91 -15.01
CA VAL A 36 -3.11 3.32 -13.94
C VAL A 36 -3.28 1.82 -13.95
N THR A 37 -2.17 1.08 -14.01
CA THR A 37 -2.18 -0.38 -14.02
C THR A 37 -1.30 -0.99 -12.94
N VAL A 38 -0.32 -0.25 -12.42
CA VAL A 38 0.61 -0.74 -11.40
C VAL A 38 0.25 -0.12 -10.06
N PHE A 39 0.10 -0.97 -9.04
CA PHE A 39 -0.28 -0.54 -7.69
C PHE A 39 0.80 -0.99 -6.71
N ARG A 40 1.44 -0.03 -6.05
CA ARG A 40 2.51 -0.24 -5.09
C ARG A 40 1.98 -0.18 -3.66
N ASN A 41 2.34 -1.17 -2.86
CA ASN A 41 1.82 -1.35 -1.51
C ASN A 41 2.96 -1.66 -0.55
N GLY A 42 2.96 -1.03 0.61
CA GLY A 42 4.03 -1.20 1.60
C GLY A 42 3.87 -2.40 2.51
N GLY A 43 2.73 -3.08 2.46
CA GLY A 43 2.51 -4.31 3.22
C GLY A 43 2.34 -4.12 4.72
N ALA A 44 2.12 -2.90 5.22
CA ALA A 44 1.85 -2.67 6.64
C ALA A 44 0.46 -3.19 7.01
N ILE A 45 0.25 -3.45 8.30
CA ILE A 45 -1.10 -3.77 8.77
C ILE A 45 -2.02 -2.56 8.61
N GLY A 46 -3.33 -2.80 8.59
CA GLY A 46 -4.32 -1.74 8.46
C GLY A 46 -4.62 -1.41 7.00
N PHE A 47 -4.49 -0.14 6.62
CA PHE A 47 -4.88 0.31 5.28
C PHE A 47 -4.17 -0.45 4.16
N ASP A 48 -2.87 -0.68 4.29
CA ASP A 48 -2.11 -1.39 3.25
C ASP A 48 -2.66 -2.78 3.01
N THR A 49 -3.03 -3.50 4.08
CA THR A 49 -3.62 -4.82 3.97
C THR A 49 -4.95 -4.78 3.22
N VAL A 50 -5.83 -3.85 3.59
CA VAL A 50 -7.14 -3.71 2.93
C VAL A 50 -6.96 -3.37 1.45
N ALA A 51 -6.05 -2.44 1.15
CA ALA A 51 -5.80 -2.03 -0.23
C ALA A 51 -5.21 -3.16 -1.07
N ALA A 52 -4.25 -3.92 -0.53
CA ALA A 52 -3.66 -5.04 -1.23
C ALA A 52 -4.68 -6.13 -1.55
N LEU A 53 -5.52 -6.48 -0.58
CA LEU A 53 -6.58 -7.47 -0.79
C LEU A 53 -7.58 -6.99 -1.85
N LYS A 54 -7.88 -5.70 -1.89
CA LYS A 54 -8.78 -5.13 -2.90
C LYS A 54 -8.17 -5.26 -4.30
N VAL A 55 -6.89 -4.96 -4.47
CA VAL A 55 -6.21 -5.11 -5.76
C VAL A 55 -6.23 -6.58 -6.21
N ILE A 56 -5.93 -7.50 -5.30
CA ILE A 56 -5.94 -8.93 -5.60
C ILE A 56 -7.33 -9.37 -6.09
N ALA A 57 -8.38 -8.95 -5.39
CA ALA A 57 -9.76 -9.29 -5.75
C ALA A 57 -10.15 -8.68 -7.10
N MET A 58 -9.85 -7.40 -7.32
CA MET A 58 -10.22 -6.70 -8.55
C MET A 58 -9.44 -7.20 -9.76
N ARG A 59 -8.22 -7.69 -9.56
CA ARG A 59 -7.38 -8.19 -10.65
C ARG A 59 -8.02 -9.35 -11.40
N GLN A 60 -8.88 -10.12 -10.74
CA GLN A 60 -9.60 -11.20 -11.40
C GLN A 60 -10.53 -10.70 -12.49
N LYS A 61 -11.12 -9.52 -12.29
CA LYS A 61 -12.00 -8.87 -13.27
C LYS A 61 -11.23 -7.92 -14.19
N TYR A 62 -10.14 -7.35 -13.70
CA TYR A 62 -9.32 -6.39 -14.43
C TYR A 62 -7.88 -6.90 -14.50
N PRO A 63 -7.59 -7.87 -15.38
CA PRO A 63 -6.30 -8.59 -15.39
C PRO A 63 -5.09 -7.73 -15.76
N GLN A 64 -5.30 -6.51 -16.26
CA GLN A 64 -4.20 -5.58 -16.50
C GLN A 64 -3.57 -5.03 -15.21
N MET A 65 -4.22 -5.22 -14.06
CA MET A 65 -3.70 -4.73 -12.78
C MET A 65 -2.50 -5.55 -12.33
N GLU A 66 -1.46 -4.86 -11.83
CA GLU A 66 -0.28 -5.47 -11.23
C GLU A 66 -0.13 -4.97 -9.80
N LEU A 67 0.20 -5.88 -8.89
CA LEU A 67 0.47 -5.57 -7.50
C LEU A 67 1.96 -5.68 -7.24
N GLU A 68 2.59 -4.57 -6.84
CA GLU A 68 3.99 -4.53 -6.39
C GLU A 68 4.04 -4.30 -4.89
N MET A 69 4.73 -5.18 -4.19
CA MET A 69 4.96 -5.01 -2.76
C MET A 69 6.33 -4.38 -2.54
N TRP A 70 6.37 -3.27 -1.84
CA TRP A 70 7.58 -2.54 -1.49
C TRP A 70 7.75 -2.61 0.02
N LEU A 71 8.56 -3.55 0.48
CA LEU A 71 8.64 -3.92 1.88
C LEU A 71 9.87 -3.29 2.54
N PRO A 72 9.73 -2.77 3.77
CA PRO A 72 10.86 -2.12 4.45
C PRO A 72 11.96 -3.10 4.80
N CYS A 73 11.60 -4.33 5.17
CA CYS A 73 12.55 -5.36 5.57
C CYS A 73 11.89 -6.74 5.48
N ARG A 74 12.72 -7.80 5.51
CA ARG A 74 12.22 -9.17 5.38
C ARG A 74 11.47 -9.65 6.61
N ASP A 75 11.78 -9.08 7.78
CA ASP A 75 11.17 -9.45 9.05
C ASP A 75 10.10 -8.48 9.53
N GLN A 76 9.47 -7.73 8.60
CA GLN A 76 8.44 -6.75 8.94
C GLN A 76 7.33 -7.34 9.83
N ASP A 77 6.93 -8.57 9.56
CA ASP A 77 5.81 -9.23 10.23
C ASP A 77 6.22 -10.08 11.44
N ALA A 78 7.47 -10.01 11.87
CA ALA A 78 8.03 -10.95 12.87
C ALA A 78 7.23 -10.97 14.19
N HIS A 79 6.66 -9.83 14.59
CA HIS A 79 5.95 -9.70 15.86
C HIS A 79 4.43 -9.50 15.68
N TRP A 80 3.90 -9.71 14.49
CA TRP A 80 2.48 -9.56 14.23
C TRP A 80 1.68 -10.75 14.75
N PRO A 81 0.38 -10.56 15.07
CA PRO A 81 -0.49 -11.68 15.40
C PRO A 81 -0.55 -12.72 14.27
N PRO A 82 -0.77 -14.01 14.59
CA PRO A 82 -0.72 -15.07 13.60
C PRO A 82 -1.67 -14.90 12.41
N ASP A 83 -2.88 -14.41 12.63
CA ASP A 83 -3.84 -14.18 11.55
C ASP A 83 -3.36 -13.10 10.59
N GLN A 84 -2.72 -12.06 11.09
CA GLN A 84 -2.18 -11.00 10.26
C GLN A 84 -0.93 -11.45 9.52
N ARG A 85 -0.10 -12.28 10.13
CA ARG A 85 1.07 -12.87 9.46
C ARG A 85 0.63 -13.78 8.32
N GLU A 86 -0.43 -14.54 8.53
CA GLU A 86 -0.99 -15.43 7.51
C GLU A 86 -1.53 -14.63 6.33
N CYS A 87 -2.25 -13.54 6.60
CA CYS A 87 -2.75 -12.65 5.56
C CYS A 87 -1.61 -12.00 4.79
N TYR A 88 -0.57 -11.56 5.47
CA TYR A 88 0.62 -10.99 4.86
C TYR A 88 1.28 -11.98 3.90
N ALA A 89 1.46 -13.23 4.34
CA ALA A 89 2.03 -14.28 3.50
C ALA A 89 1.19 -14.52 2.26
N TYR A 90 -0.13 -14.52 2.39
CA TYR A 90 -1.04 -14.66 1.26
C TYR A 90 -0.85 -13.52 0.26
N ILE A 91 -0.80 -12.28 0.74
CA ILE A 91 -0.60 -11.11 -0.12
C ILE A 91 0.71 -11.23 -0.89
N LEU A 92 1.80 -11.61 -0.21
CA LEU A 92 3.09 -11.78 -0.89
C LEU A 92 3.04 -12.88 -1.95
N SER A 93 2.28 -13.95 -1.70
CA SER A 93 2.14 -15.03 -2.68
C SER A 93 1.38 -14.59 -3.93
N GLN A 94 0.54 -13.56 -3.84
CA GLN A 94 -0.27 -13.06 -4.94
C GLN A 94 0.36 -11.86 -5.66
N ALA A 95 1.43 -11.29 -5.12
CA ALA A 95 2.08 -10.12 -5.70
C ALA A 95 2.78 -10.49 -7.01
N ASP A 96 2.75 -9.57 -7.96
CA ASP A 96 3.48 -9.72 -9.22
C ASP A 96 4.97 -9.47 -9.02
N ARG A 97 5.33 -8.56 -8.12
CA ARG A 97 6.72 -8.26 -7.76
C ARG A 97 6.82 -7.91 -6.28
N VAL A 98 7.95 -8.28 -5.67
CA VAL A 98 8.24 -7.99 -4.26
C VAL A 98 9.64 -7.38 -4.18
N HIS A 99 9.73 -6.19 -3.60
CA HIS A 99 10.99 -5.47 -3.38
C HIS A 99 11.23 -5.28 -1.89
N TYR A 100 12.46 -5.50 -1.45
CA TYR A 100 12.87 -5.26 -0.06
C TYR A 100 13.88 -4.12 -0.03
N ILE A 101 13.68 -3.16 0.89
CA ILE A 101 14.62 -2.06 1.09
C ILE A 101 15.82 -2.51 1.92
N SER A 102 15.57 -3.35 2.92
CA SER A 102 16.60 -3.83 3.84
C SER A 102 16.33 -5.30 4.17
N ASP A 103 17.37 -6.07 4.52
CA ASP A 103 17.20 -7.44 4.97
C ASP A 103 16.60 -7.49 6.37
N THR A 104 17.01 -6.57 7.25
CA THR A 104 16.53 -6.50 8.62
C THR A 104 16.00 -5.11 8.92
N TYR A 105 15.21 -4.99 10.00
CA TYR A 105 14.66 -3.70 10.41
C TYR A 105 15.79 -2.72 10.76
N THR A 106 15.66 -1.50 10.22
CA THR A 106 16.53 -0.38 10.58
C THR A 106 15.66 0.82 10.91
N ARG A 107 16.25 1.84 11.58
CA ARG A 107 15.51 3.04 11.95
C ARG A 107 14.85 3.75 10.77
N ALA A 108 15.51 3.72 9.64
CA ALA A 108 15.12 4.51 8.47
C ALA A 108 14.41 3.70 7.39
N CYS A 109 14.35 2.36 7.50
CA CYS A 109 13.86 1.53 6.40
C CYS A 109 12.40 1.80 6.03
N MET A 110 11.56 2.11 7.02
CA MET A 110 10.14 2.38 6.77
C MET A 110 9.96 3.67 5.95
N LEU A 111 10.65 4.74 6.32
CA LEU A 111 10.55 6.01 5.62
C LEU A 111 11.24 5.93 4.26
N GLU A 112 12.34 5.22 4.14
CA GLU A 112 13.01 5.01 2.87
C GLU A 112 12.09 4.24 1.90
N ARG A 113 11.41 3.19 2.38
CA ARG A 113 10.42 2.45 1.59
C ARG A 113 9.35 3.39 1.07
N ASP A 114 8.81 4.24 1.96
CA ASP A 114 7.75 5.17 1.60
C ASP A 114 8.20 6.14 0.51
N ARG A 115 9.41 6.70 0.65
CA ARG A 115 9.96 7.61 -0.37
C ARG A 115 10.14 6.90 -1.72
N ARG A 116 10.67 5.68 -1.71
CA ARG A 116 10.89 4.95 -2.97
C ARG A 116 9.59 4.61 -3.67
N MET A 117 8.54 4.29 -2.92
CA MET A 117 7.22 4.07 -3.52
C MET A 117 6.71 5.32 -4.20
N VAL A 118 6.80 6.46 -3.53
CA VAL A 118 6.32 7.74 -4.07
C VAL A 118 7.13 8.15 -5.28
N ASP A 119 8.46 8.05 -5.21
CA ASP A 119 9.36 8.51 -6.27
C ASP A 119 9.07 7.88 -7.64
N GLY A 120 8.62 6.64 -7.65
CA GLY A 120 8.30 5.95 -8.89
C GLY A 120 6.84 5.99 -9.28
N SER A 121 6.01 6.75 -8.57
CA SER A 121 4.55 6.73 -8.76
C SER A 121 4.05 8.00 -9.43
N ASP A 122 2.94 7.87 -10.15
CA ASP A 122 2.24 9.00 -10.78
C ASP A 122 1.17 9.56 -9.86
N VAL A 123 0.62 8.73 -8.97
CA VAL A 123 -0.44 9.13 -8.05
C VAL A 123 -0.29 8.39 -6.72
N CYS A 124 -0.73 9.01 -5.65
CA CYS A 124 -0.75 8.42 -4.31
C CYS A 124 -2.19 8.38 -3.80
N LEU A 125 -2.66 7.20 -3.45
CA LEU A 125 -3.98 7.01 -2.84
C LEU A 125 -3.78 6.80 -1.34
N ALA A 126 -4.28 7.73 -0.54
CA ALA A 126 -3.97 7.78 0.88
C ALA A 126 -5.21 7.72 1.76
N TYR A 127 -5.09 6.97 2.86
CA TYR A 127 -6.00 7.05 4.00
C TYR A 127 -5.28 7.79 5.11
N CYS A 128 -5.54 9.08 5.25
CA CYS A 128 -4.80 9.95 6.16
C CYS A 128 -5.77 10.85 6.92
N VAL A 129 -5.99 10.54 8.20
CA VAL A 129 -6.88 11.32 9.06
C VAL A 129 -6.12 12.18 10.07
N ARG A 130 -4.79 12.05 10.10
CA ARG A 130 -3.90 12.86 10.94
C ARG A 130 -2.56 13.03 10.23
N THR A 131 -1.85 14.11 10.56
CA THR A 131 -0.60 14.46 9.87
C THR A 131 0.66 13.91 10.53
N GLU A 132 0.57 13.35 11.75
CA GLU A 132 1.69 12.73 12.42
C GLU A 132 1.95 11.32 11.91
N GLY A 133 3.17 10.84 12.13
CA GLY A 133 3.56 9.47 11.81
C GLY A 133 3.95 9.26 10.37
N GLY A 134 4.15 7.99 10.01
CA GLY A 134 4.64 7.61 8.68
C GLY A 134 3.71 7.97 7.54
N THR A 135 2.39 7.82 7.74
CA THR A 135 1.40 8.15 6.71
C THR A 135 1.40 9.66 6.45
N GLY A 136 1.40 10.48 7.49
CA GLY A 136 1.46 11.93 7.36
C GLY A 136 2.73 12.36 6.63
N TYR A 137 3.87 11.77 6.99
CA TYR A 137 5.14 12.02 6.32
C TYR A 137 5.05 11.69 4.83
N THR A 138 4.52 10.52 4.49
CA THR A 138 4.42 10.07 3.10
C THR A 138 3.49 10.97 2.29
N CYS A 139 2.37 11.38 2.85
CA CYS A 139 1.45 12.31 2.19
C CYS A 139 2.12 13.64 1.89
N GLN A 140 2.86 14.21 2.85
CA GLN A 140 3.58 15.46 2.64
C GLN A 140 4.67 15.30 1.59
N TYR A 141 5.40 14.19 1.62
CA TYR A 141 6.43 13.90 0.63
C TYR A 141 5.82 13.80 -0.78
N ALA A 142 4.69 13.10 -0.92
CA ALA A 142 4.00 12.97 -2.20
C ALA A 142 3.55 14.33 -2.74
N LEU A 143 2.96 15.17 -1.88
CA LEU A 143 2.55 16.52 -2.29
C LEU A 143 3.75 17.34 -2.76
N LYS A 144 4.87 17.26 -2.05
CA LYS A 144 6.08 17.99 -2.40
C LYS A 144 6.65 17.54 -3.74
N LYS A 145 6.50 16.25 -4.09
CA LYS A 145 6.98 15.69 -5.36
C LYS A 145 5.96 15.81 -6.49
N GLY A 146 4.77 16.29 -6.21
CA GLY A 146 3.72 16.44 -7.21
C GLY A 146 3.02 15.12 -7.59
N VAL A 147 3.00 14.19 -6.66
CA VAL A 147 2.42 12.87 -6.88
C VAL A 147 1.02 12.76 -6.27
#